data_3624fc086750a758e56788f448315aa0
#
_entry.id   3624fc086750a758e56788f448315aa0
#
_cell.length_a   1.000
_cell.length_b   1.000
_cell.length_c   1.000
_cell.angle_alpha   90.00
_cell.angle_beta   90.00
_cell.angle_gamma   90.00
#
_symmetry.space_group_name_H-M   'P 1'
#
loop_
_entity.id
_entity.type
_entity.pdbx_description
1 polymer ?
#
loop_
_entity_poly.entity_id
_entity_poly.type
_entity_poly.pdbx_seq_one_letter_code
_entity_poly.pdbx_strand_id
1 'polypeptide(L)'
;MNRRSPVGLAAMAVLLITACGYSGQPAATLLQRAATTFNGTASFHVVMTSDGVAGSGTLLTGAVGDATRPDGFTGTLDVTEAGLPLQIGVVSSGGDFYARLPFSTVYVKADPSQYGFADPGRLLDPSTGISTLITGARHASVSGDVRQNGETLVQVAAQVPGTLVAALLTDADPGQGVDITFGIDPGTYQVRQVDLTGPIFEKGDQSTFHLILDKYGENVSITPPPT
;
A
#
# COMPACT_ATOMS: atom_id res chain seq x y z
N MET A 1 29.38 42.37 -64.82
CA MET A 1 30.10 41.45 -63.88
C MET A 1 29.19 41.26 -62.67
N ASN A 2 28.35 40.21 -62.69
CA ASN A 2 27.38 39.91 -61.63
C ASN A 2 27.98 38.87 -60.65
N ARG A 3 28.20 39.26 -59.40
CA ARG A 3 28.52 38.35 -58.32
C ARG A 3 27.25 38.02 -57.55
N ARG A 4 26.77 36.79 -57.70
CA ARG A 4 25.68 36.23 -56.90
C ARG A 4 26.27 35.62 -55.62
N SER A 5 25.87 36.12 -54.44
CA SER A 5 26.14 35.50 -53.12
C SER A 5 25.19 34.34 -52.87
N PRO A 6 25.65 33.20 -52.32
CA PRO A 6 24.75 32.15 -51.87
C PRO A 6 24.21 32.47 -50.49
N VAL A 7 22.90 32.45 -50.35
CA VAL A 7 22.18 32.48 -49.06
C VAL A 7 22.26 31.08 -48.46
N GLY A 8 23.00 30.99 -47.35
CA GLY A 8 23.04 29.74 -46.55
C GLY A 8 21.76 29.53 -45.77
N LEU A 9 21.04 28.49 -46.07
CA LEU A 9 19.90 28.04 -45.28
C LEU A 9 20.38 27.27 -44.05
N ALA A 10 20.32 27.91 -42.88
CA ALA A 10 20.59 27.26 -41.62
C ALA A 10 19.36 26.41 -41.20
N ALA A 11 19.45 25.10 -41.36
CA ALA A 11 18.46 24.16 -40.86
C ALA A 11 18.55 24.08 -39.34
N MET A 12 17.61 24.70 -38.64
CA MET A 12 17.44 24.63 -37.19
C MET A 12 16.79 23.28 -36.83
N ALA A 13 17.59 22.31 -36.44
CA ALA A 13 17.09 21.02 -35.92
C ALA A 13 16.45 21.26 -34.55
N VAL A 14 15.12 21.26 -34.51
CA VAL A 14 14.34 21.24 -33.27
C VAL A 14 14.46 19.84 -32.69
N LEU A 15 15.30 19.66 -31.66
CA LEU A 15 15.27 18.48 -30.81
C LEU A 15 13.96 18.49 -30.01
N LEU A 16 12.98 17.71 -30.48
CA LEU A 16 11.84 17.33 -29.66
C LEU A 16 12.35 16.40 -28.55
N ILE A 17 12.59 16.95 -27.35
CA ILE A 17 12.76 16.18 -26.14
C ILE A 17 11.37 15.59 -25.84
N THR A 18 11.10 14.37 -26.31
CA THR A 18 9.96 13.59 -25.82
C THR A 18 10.27 13.29 -24.35
N ALA A 19 9.67 14.07 -23.44
CA ALA A 19 9.53 13.66 -22.05
C ALA A 19 8.77 12.31 -22.08
N CYS A 20 9.47 11.21 -21.81
CA CYS A 20 8.86 9.91 -21.59
C CYS A 20 8.11 9.98 -20.25
N GLY A 21 6.99 10.68 -20.21
CA GLY A 21 5.94 10.45 -19.23
C GLY A 21 5.17 9.20 -19.68
N TYR A 22 4.78 8.37 -18.73
CA TYR A 22 3.94 7.20 -19.01
C TYR A 22 2.63 7.68 -19.66
N SER A 23 2.58 7.60 -20.98
CA SER A 23 1.44 8.06 -21.78
C SER A 23 0.61 6.88 -22.23
N GLY A 24 -0.55 6.68 -21.62
CA GLY A 24 -1.65 6.13 -22.34
C GLY A 24 -2.39 4.90 -21.85
N GLN A 25 -2.11 4.27 -20.71
CA GLN A 25 -3.03 3.24 -20.21
C GLN A 25 -4.13 3.86 -19.33
N PRO A 26 -5.42 3.51 -19.56
CA PRO A 26 -6.50 3.91 -18.67
C PRO A 26 -6.26 3.41 -17.23
N ALA A 27 -6.61 4.23 -16.23
CA ALA A 27 -6.48 3.86 -14.82
C ALA A 27 -7.13 2.50 -14.49
N ALA A 28 -8.30 2.23 -15.06
CA ALA A 28 -8.99 0.94 -14.88
C ALA A 28 -8.15 -0.26 -15.37
N THR A 29 -7.43 -0.11 -16.51
CA THR A 29 -6.56 -1.16 -17.03
C THR A 29 -5.35 -1.37 -16.13
N LEU A 30 -4.76 -0.29 -15.60
CA LEU A 30 -3.65 -0.36 -14.63
C LEU A 30 -4.08 -1.10 -13.37
N LEU A 31 -5.21 -0.72 -12.77
CA LEU A 31 -5.74 -1.37 -11.57
C LEU A 31 -6.08 -2.84 -11.81
N GLN A 32 -6.68 -3.19 -12.96
CA GLN A 32 -6.98 -4.58 -13.28
C GLN A 32 -5.71 -5.43 -13.38
N ARG A 33 -4.66 -4.92 -14.04
CA ARG A 33 -3.37 -5.61 -14.13
C ARG A 33 -2.68 -5.70 -12.77
N ALA A 34 -2.71 -4.61 -12.01
CA ALA A 34 -2.16 -4.57 -10.66
C ALA A 34 -2.85 -5.59 -9.74
N ALA A 35 -4.18 -5.70 -9.77
CA ALA A 35 -4.91 -6.71 -9.02
C ALA A 35 -4.52 -8.14 -9.44
N THR A 36 -4.38 -8.39 -10.75
CA THR A 36 -3.95 -9.71 -11.26
C THR A 36 -2.54 -10.04 -10.77
N THR A 37 -1.60 -9.10 -10.88
CA THR A 37 -0.22 -9.26 -10.40
C THR A 37 -0.17 -9.49 -8.90
N PHE A 38 -0.92 -8.69 -8.12
CA PHE A 38 -0.97 -8.82 -6.67
C PHE A 38 -1.55 -10.17 -6.24
N ASN A 39 -2.62 -10.61 -6.89
CA ASN A 39 -3.24 -11.91 -6.62
C ASN A 39 -2.34 -13.10 -6.98
N GLY A 40 -1.42 -12.95 -7.92
CA GLY A 40 -0.39 -13.95 -8.27
C GLY A 40 0.86 -13.92 -7.39
N THR A 41 0.98 -12.92 -6.51
CA THR A 41 2.16 -12.74 -5.66
C THR A 41 2.20 -13.77 -4.53
N ALA A 42 3.34 -14.41 -4.31
CA ALA A 42 3.56 -15.37 -3.25
C ALA A 42 3.88 -14.70 -1.90
N SER A 43 4.59 -13.59 -1.94
CA SER A 43 5.05 -12.86 -0.75
C SER A 43 5.38 -11.41 -1.10
N PHE A 44 5.36 -10.54 -0.11
CA PHE A 44 5.89 -9.17 -0.18
C PHE A 44 6.32 -8.69 1.20
N HIS A 45 7.21 -7.70 1.22
CA HIS A 45 7.53 -6.94 2.41
C HIS A 45 6.69 -5.66 2.44
N VAL A 46 6.22 -5.26 3.62
CA VAL A 46 5.44 -4.05 3.84
C VAL A 46 6.08 -3.18 4.91
N VAL A 47 6.14 -1.89 4.62
CA VAL A 47 6.40 -0.83 5.60
C VAL A 47 5.21 0.10 5.57
N MET A 48 4.56 0.30 6.70
CA MET A 48 3.43 1.20 6.86
C MET A 48 3.76 2.26 7.90
N THR A 49 3.46 3.50 7.58
CA THR A 49 3.47 4.64 8.50
C THR A 49 2.13 5.35 8.44
N SER A 50 1.82 6.15 9.45
CA SER A 50 0.60 6.94 9.47
C SER A 50 0.82 8.33 10.03
N ASP A 51 -0.07 9.26 9.64
CA ASP A 51 -0.15 10.61 10.15
C ASP A 51 -1.60 10.94 10.51
N GLY A 52 -1.79 11.75 11.55
CA GLY A 52 -3.10 12.25 11.96
C GLY A 52 -4.04 11.18 12.51
N VAL A 53 -3.52 10.00 12.91
CA VAL A 53 -4.35 8.95 13.52
C VAL A 53 -4.79 9.42 14.90
N ALA A 54 -6.10 9.57 15.06
CA ALA A 54 -6.74 9.96 16.30
C ALA A 54 -8.00 9.11 16.52
N GLY A 55 -8.36 8.87 17.76
CA GLY A 55 -9.51 8.07 18.14
C GLY A 55 -9.36 7.50 19.54
N SER A 56 -10.32 6.68 19.95
CA SER A 56 -10.33 5.96 21.22
C SER A 56 -9.96 4.49 20.99
N GLY A 57 -9.33 3.86 21.98
CA GLY A 57 -8.92 2.45 21.93
C GLY A 57 -7.48 2.26 21.47
N THR A 58 -7.19 1.08 20.94
CA THR A 58 -5.87 0.72 20.42
C THR A 58 -5.86 0.99 18.93
N LEU A 59 -5.09 1.97 18.49
CA LEU A 59 -5.01 2.40 17.08
C LEU A 59 -3.69 1.93 16.46
N LEU A 60 -3.78 1.28 15.31
CA LEU A 60 -2.60 0.93 14.51
C LEU A 60 -2.01 2.19 13.88
N THR A 61 -0.72 2.45 14.13
CA THR A 61 -0.01 3.63 13.65
C THR A 61 1.17 3.31 12.73
N GLY A 62 1.63 2.06 12.72
CA GLY A 62 2.72 1.63 11.86
C GLY A 62 2.83 0.11 11.78
N ALA A 63 3.51 -0.38 10.76
CA ALA A 63 3.81 -1.79 10.60
C ALA A 63 5.07 -1.99 9.75
N VAL A 64 5.84 -3.01 10.09
CA VAL A 64 6.92 -3.53 9.24
C VAL A 64 6.87 -5.04 9.28
N GLY A 65 6.84 -5.71 8.14
CA GLY A 65 6.80 -7.16 8.13
C GLY A 65 6.73 -7.78 6.74
N ASP A 66 6.71 -9.10 6.74
CA ASP A 66 6.64 -9.91 5.54
C ASP A 66 5.33 -10.69 5.52
N ALA A 67 4.61 -10.64 4.41
CA ALA A 67 3.40 -11.40 4.17
C ALA A 67 3.68 -12.52 3.17
N THR A 68 3.13 -13.71 3.42
CA THR A 68 3.25 -14.88 2.53
C THR A 68 1.92 -15.59 2.36
N ARG A 69 1.71 -16.19 1.19
CA ARG A 69 0.57 -17.09 1.00
C ARG A 69 0.81 -18.43 1.74
N PRO A 70 -0.27 -19.10 2.18
CA PRO A 70 -1.68 -18.66 2.06
C PRO A 70 -2.10 -17.63 3.10
N ASP A 71 -1.55 -17.64 4.30
CA ASP A 71 -2.02 -16.91 5.49
C ASP A 71 -0.89 -16.56 6.48
N GLY A 72 0.30 -16.34 5.95
CA GLY A 72 1.48 -16.01 6.76
C GLY A 72 1.74 -14.51 6.86
N PHE A 73 2.07 -14.05 8.06
CA PHE A 73 2.66 -12.74 8.34
C PHE A 73 3.64 -12.83 9.49
N THR A 74 4.76 -12.13 9.41
CA THR A 74 5.66 -11.94 10.53
C THR A 74 6.18 -10.52 10.52
N GLY A 75 6.21 -9.87 11.67
CA GLY A 75 6.67 -8.49 11.72
C GLY A 75 6.46 -7.83 13.07
N THR A 76 6.48 -6.51 13.01
CA THR A 76 6.26 -5.62 14.15
C THR A 76 5.18 -4.62 13.79
N LEU A 77 4.28 -4.37 14.73
CA LEU A 77 3.24 -3.36 14.61
C LEU A 77 3.47 -2.28 15.66
N ASP A 78 3.33 -1.03 15.24
CA ASP A 78 3.30 0.11 16.13
C ASP A 78 1.83 0.46 16.38
N VAL A 79 1.44 0.50 17.63
CA VAL A 79 0.08 0.85 18.06
C VAL A 79 0.13 1.95 19.10
N THR A 80 -0.93 2.73 19.18
CA THR A 80 -1.13 3.69 20.26
C THR A 80 -2.31 3.25 21.09
N GLU A 81 -2.11 3.07 22.40
CA GLU A 81 -3.17 2.73 23.37
C GLU A 81 -3.22 3.79 24.45
N ALA A 82 -4.38 4.40 24.66
CA ALA A 82 -4.58 5.51 25.57
C ALA A 82 -3.52 6.64 25.42
N GLY A 83 -3.09 6.92 24.20
CA GLY A 83 -2.08 7.92 23.86
C GLY A 83 -0.63 7.47 24.08
N LEU A 84 -0.39 6.22 24.47
CA LEU A 84 0.95 5.67 24.67
C LEU A 84 1.37 4.81 23.46
N PRO A 85 2.50 5.12 22.81
CA PRO A 85 3.01 4.30 21.71
C PRO A 85 3.57 2.99 22.24
N LEU A 86 3.16 1.89 21.64
CA LEU A 86 3.62 0.54 21.94
C LEU A 86 4.04 -0.16 20.65
N GLN A 87 5.04 -1.03 20.76
CA GLN A 87 5.46 -1.88 19.66
C GLN A 87 5.23 -3.34 20.04
N ILE A 88 4.52 -4.08 19.18
CA ILE A 88 4.19 -5.49 19.36
C ILE A 88 4.77 -6.33 18.23
N GLY A 89 5.48 -7.41 18.59
CA GLY A 89 5.88 -8.43 17.61
C GLY A 89 4.70 -9.31 17.27
N VAL A 90 4.48 -9.62 16.00
CA VAL A 90 3.35 -10.42 15.56
C VAL A 90 3.77 -11.52 14.60
N VAL A 91 3.06 -12.64 14.67
CA VAL A 91 3.15 -13.75 13.73
C VAL A 91 1.74 -14.27 13.44
N SER A 92 1.37 -14.36 12.17
CA SER A 92 0.19 -15.10 11.71
C SER A 92 0.65 -16.32 10.94
N SER A 93 0.13 -17.48 11.25
CA SER A 93 0.48 -18.72 10.56
C SER A 93 -0.56 -19.80 10.83
N GLY A 94 -1.04 -20.47 9.78
CA GLY A 94 -2.01 -21.57 9.89
C GLY A 94 -3.37 -21.14 10.43
N GLY A 95 -3.77 -19.88 10.22
CA GLY A 95 -5.02 -19.31 10.71
C GLY A 95 -4.99 -18.87 12.18
N ASP A 96 -3.83 -18.93 12.81
CA ASP A 96 -3.62 -18.45 14.18
C ASP A 96 -2.79 -17.17 14.18
N PHE A 97 -3.19 -16.23 15.03
CA PHE A 97 -2.45 -14.98 15.27
C PHE A 97 -1.80 -15.01 16.62
N TYR A 98 -0.53 -14.64 16.67
CA TYR A 98 0.31 -14.57 17.89
C TYR A 98 0.85 -13.16 18.06
N ALA A 99 0.78 -12.64 19.28
CA ALA A 99 1.33 -11.35 19.66
C ALA A 99 2.37 -11.51 20.77
N ARG A 100 3.42 -10.71 20.69
CA ARG A 100 4.41 -10.56 21.75
C ARG A 100 4.41 -9.11 22.21
N LEU A 101 3.89 -8.89 23.40
CA LEU A 101 3.80 -7.58 24.03
C LEU A 101 5.17 -6.99 24.37
N PRO A 102 5.28 -5.66 24.54
CA PRO A 102 6.49 -5.02 25.06
C PRO A 102 6.94 -5.67 26.37
N PHE A 103 8.24 -5.82 26.52
CA PHE A 103 8.88 -6.47 27.70
C PHE A 103 8.60 -7.97 27.87
N SER A 104 7.82 -8.61 26.98
CA SER A 104 7.66 -10.05 26.93
C SER A 104 8.68 -10.69 25.98
N THR A 105 9.16 -11.88 26.34
CA THR A 105 9.98 -12.73 25.47
C THR A 105 9.18 -13.84 24.81
N VAL A 106 7.90 -13.98 25.18
CA VAL A 106 7.02 -15.08 24.78
C VAL A 106 5.91 -14.54 23.90
N TYR A 107 5.61 -15.26 22.83
CA TYR A 107 4.42 -15.05 22.02
C TYR A 107 3.22 -15.75 22.66
N VAL A 108 2.08 -15.11 22.63
CA VAL A 108 0.80 -15.67 23.08
C VAL A 108 -0.21 -15.61 21.92
N LYS A 109 -1.07 -16.60 21.84
CA LYS A 109 -2.18 -16.56 20.90
C LYS A 109 -3.13 -15.44 21.30
N ALA A 110 -3.52 -14.61 20.34
CA ALA A 110 -4.32 -13.41 20.54
C ALA A 110 -5.35 -13.22 19.42
N ASP A 111 -6.25 -12.28 19.61
CA ASP A 111 -7.18 -11.82 18.60
C ASP A 111 -6.66 -10.50 17.99
N PRO A 112 -6.36 -10.43 16.69
CA PRO A 112 -5.83 -9.22 16.07
C PRO A 112 -6.77 -8.02 16.18
N SER A 113 -8.09 -8.22 16.26
CA SER A 113 -9.06 -7.15 16.40
C SER A 113 -8.90 -6.33 17.70
N GLN A 114 -8.29 -6.93 18.73
CA GLN A 114 -7.97 -6.23 19.99
C GLN A 114 -6.89 -5.12 19.81
N TYR A 115 -6.22 -5.12 18.67
CA TYR A 115 -5.15 -4.18 18.33
C TYR A 115 -5.55 -3.23 17.18
N GLY A 116 -6.84 -3.18 16.80
CA GLY A 116 -7.36 -2.25 15.80
C GLY A 116 -7.17 -2.70 14.35
N PHE A 117 -6.84 -3.97 14.07
CA PHE A 117 -6.65 -4.47 12.71
C PHE A 117 -7.17 -5.92 12.54
N ALA A 118 -7.44 -6.29 11.29
CA ALA A 118 -7.73 -7.66 10.92
C ALA A 118 -6.44 -8.50 10.85
N ASP A 119 -6.55 -9.84 10.84
CA ASP A 119 -5.39 -10.72 10.76
C ASP A 119 -4.48 -10.37 9.58
N PRO A 120 -3.22 -9.91 9.83
CA PRO A 120 -2.30 -9.53 8.78
C PRO A 120 -1.85 -10.72 7.90
N GLY A 121 -2.02 -11.96 8.34
CA GLY A 121 -1.84 -13.13 7.50
C GLY A 121 -2.75 -13.15 6.27
N ARG A 122 -3.86 -12.38 6.31
CA ARG A 122 -4.80 -12.27 5.18
C ARG A 122 -4.52 -11.13 4.21
N LEU A 123 -3.43 -10.40 4.36
CA LEU A 123 -3.10 -9.28 3.46
C LEU A 123 -3.02 -9.69 1.98
N LEU A 124 -2.63 -10.94 1.70
CA LEU A 124 -2.59 -11.53 0.35
C LEU A 124 -3.88 -12.26 -0.06
N ASP A 125 -4.87 -12.40 0.82
CA ASP A 125 -6.16 -13.02 0.46
C ASP A 125 -6.89 -12.15 -0.56
N PRO A 126 -7.31 -12.69 -1.72
CA PRO A 126 -7.96 -11.90 -2.77
C PRO A 126 -9.35 -11.38 -2.40
N SER A 127 -9.97 -11.94 -1.37
CA SER A 127 -11.34 -11.59 -0.94
C SER A 127 -11.39 -10.67 0.29
N THR A 128 -10.31 -10.60 1.08
CA THR A 128 -10.27 -9.83 2.33
C THR A 128 -9.03 -8.95 2.48
N GLY A 129 -7.99 -9.18 1.68
CA GLY A 129 -6.72 -8.46 1.75
C GLY A 129 -6.66 -7.20 0.89
N ILE A 130 -5.43 -6.71 0.66
CA ILE A 130 -5.13 -5.46 -0.07
C ILE A 130 -5.74 -5.47 -1.50
N SER A 131 -5.87 -6.65 -2.13
CA SER A 131 -6.48 -6.77 -3.45
C SER A 131 -7.90 -6.20 -3.50
N THR A 132 -8.65 -6.24 -2.40
CA THR A 132 -10.01 -5.67 -2.33
C THR A 132 -10.03 -4.16 -2.48
N LEU A 133 -9.00 -3.46 -2.00
CA LEU A 133 -8.84 -2.01 -2.20
C LEU A 133 -8.58 -1.71 -3.68
N ILE A 134 -7.74 -2.51 -4.36
CA ILE A 134 -7.43 -2.32 -5.78
C ILE A 134 -8.68 -2.54 -6.66
N THR A 135 -9.40 -3.63 -6.40
CA THR A 135 -10.59 -4.02 -7.18
C THR A 135 -11.84 -3.20 -6.83
N GLY A 136 -11.91 -2.71 -5.60
CA GLY A 136 -13.00 -1.87 -5.11
C GLY A 136 -12.81 -0.37 -5.38
N ALA A 137 -11.69 0.03 -5.99
CA ALA A 137 -11.40 1.42 -6.32
C ALA A 137 -12.40 1.98 -7.34
N ARG A 138 -12.95 3.16 -7.06
CA ARG A 138 -13.95 3.86 -7.87
C ARG A 138 -13.40 5.21 -8.30
N HIS A 139 -13.94 5.75 -9.40
CA HIS A 139 -13.56 7.06 -9.94
C HIS A 139 -12.05 7.17 -10.22
N ALA A 140 -11.43 6.05 -10.61
CA ALA A 140 -9.99 5.97 -10.80
C ALA A 140 -9.51 6.84 -11.97
N SER A 141 -8.44 7.59 -11.74
CA SER A 141 -7.76 8.41 -12.74
C SER A 141 -6.24 8.35 -12.55
N VAL A 142 -5.49 8.42 -13.64
CA VAL A 142 -4.04 8.60 -13.56
C VAL A 142 -3.80 10.04 -13.13
N SER A 143 -3.12 10.22 -12.00
CA SER A 143 -2.84 11.53 -11.41
C SER A 143 -1.43 12.06 -11.67
N GLY A 144 -0.54 11.21 -12.18
CA GLY A 144 0.85 11.58 -12.49
C GLY A 144 1.82 10.42 -12.30
N ASP A 145 3.08 10.76 -12.20
CA ASP A 145 4.18 9.85 -11.90
C ASP A 145 4.90 10.29 -10.63
N VAL A 146 5.40 9.37 -9.85
CA VAL A 146 6.25 9.63 -8.68
C VAL A 146 7.53 8.81 -8.76
N ARG A 147 8.64 9.36 -8.27
CA ARG A 147 9.88 8.59 -8.10
C ARG A 147 9.97 8.10 -6.67
N GLN A 148 10.12 6.78 -6.53
CA GLN A 148 10.29 6.12 -5.25
C GLN A 148 11.40 5.08 -5.35
N ASN A 149 12.36 5.12 -4.44
CA ASN A 149 13.49 4.18 -4.38
C ASN A 149 14.22 3.99 -5.72
N GLY A 150 14.28 5.08 -6.55
CA GLY A 150 14.91 5.05 -7.87
C GLY A 150 14.02 4.57 -9.03
N GLU A 151 12.84 4.03 -8.73
CA GLU A 151 11.82 3.63 -9.71
C GLU A 151 10.86 4.78 -10.02
N THR A 152 10.29 4.79 -11.22
CA THR A 152 9.19 5.71 -11.58
C THR A 152 7.89 4.91 -11.56
N LEU A 153 6.98 5.32 -10.68
CA LEU A 153 5.68 4.70 -10.50
C LEU A 153 4.59 5.57 -11.12
N VAL A 154 3.64 4.95 -11.78
CA VAL A 154 2.41 5.63 -12.23
C VAL A 154 1.45 5.74 -11.06
N GLN A 155 1.03 6.96 -10.74
CA GLN A 155 0.06 7.21 -9.69
C GLN A 155 -1.37 7.11 -10.23
N VAL A 156 -2.17 6.27 -9.58
CA VAL A 156 -3.60 6.13 -9.83
C VAL A 156 -4.37 6.56 -8.59
N ALA A 157 -5.00 7.72 -8.68
CA ALA A 157 -5.88 8.22 -7.64
C ALA A 157 -7.29 7.66 -7.82
N ALA A 158 -7.94 7.29 -6.72
CA ALA A 158 -9.27 6.70 -6.70
C ALA A 158 -9.94 6.92 -5.33
N GLN A 159 -11.14 6.39 -5.17
CA GLN A 159 -11.84 6.31 -3.89
C GLN A 159 -12.22 4.87 -3.59
N VAL A 160 -12.18 4.49 -2.31
CA VAL A 160 -12.65 3.20 -1.82
C VAL A 160 -13.75 3.38 -0.78
N PRO A 161 -14.75 2.48 -0.74
CA PRO A 161 -15.71 2.45 0.34
C PRO A 161 -15.04 2.18 1.70
N GLY A 162 -15.46 2.87 2.74
CA GLY A 162 -14.95 2.65 4.11
C GLY A 162 -15.13 1.22 4.59
N THR A 163 -16.13 0.51 4.11
CA THR A 163 -16.32 -0.93 4.41
C THR A 163 -15.12 -1.80 4.01
N LEU A 164 -14.37 -1.44 2.95
CA LEU A 164 -13.17 -2.17 2.55
C LEU A 164 -11.97 -1.80 3.44
N VAL A 165 -11.91 -0.56 3.91
CA VAL A 165 -10.89 -0.13 4.88
C VAL A 165 -11.16 -0.77 6.23
N ALA A 166 -12.42 -0.79 6.70
CA ALA A 166 -12.84 -1.43 7.95
C ALA A 166 -12.62 -2.96 7.96
N ALA A 167 -12.55 -3.59 6.80
CA ALA A 167 -12.17 -5.00 6.70
C ALA A 167 -10.67 -5.24 7.01
N LEU A 168 -9.83 -4.21 6.96
CA LEU A 168 -8.40 -4.27 7.27
C LEU A 168 -8.07 -3.58 8.60
N LEU A 169 -8.69 -2.43 8.86
CA LEU A 169 -8.56 -1.64 10.09
C LEU A 169 -9.91 -1.71 10.83
N THR A 170 -10.01 -2.55 11.85
CA THR A 170 -11.29 -2.91 12.50
C THR A 170 -12.00 -1.73 13.16
N ASP A 171 -11.24 -0.70 13.54
CA ASP A 171 -11.78 0.53 14.15
C ASP A 171 -12.11 1.62 13.13
N ALA A 172 -11.91 1.36 11.83
CA ALA A 172 -12.27 2.31 10.78
C ALA A 172 -13.80 2.43 10.62
N ASP A 173 -14.28 3.67 10.36
CA ASP A 173 -15.70 3.94 10.10
C ASP A 173 -16.11 3.40 8.71
N PRO A 174 -16.93 2.36 8.63
CA PRO A 174 -17.36 1.79 7.36
C PRO A 174 -18.27 2.73 6.53
N GLY A 175 -18.81 3.77 7.14
CA GLY A 175 -19.70 4.73 6.49
C GLY A 175 -18.98 5.85 5.74
N GLN A 176 -17.68 5.98 5.89
CA GLN A 176 -16.88 7.04 5.26
C GLN A 176 -16.22 6.53 3.98
N GLY A 177 -16.19 7.36 2.92
CA GLY A 177 -15.34 7.11 1.75
C GLY A 177 -13.92 7.56 2.04
N VAL A 178 -12.94 6.82 1.53
CA VAL A 178 -11.51 7.09 1.71
C VAL A 178 -10.87 7.31 0.36
N ASP A 179 -10.09 8.38 0.21
CA ASP A 179 -9.27 8.61 -0.96
C ASP A 179 -8.06 7.67 -0.92
N ILE A 180 -7.75 7.07 -2.07
CA ILE A 180 -6.63 6.15 -2.19
C ILE A 180 -5.79 6.50 -3.42
N THR A 181 -4.47 6.42 -3.28
CA THR A 181 -3.54 6.54 -4.40
C THR A 181 -2.66 5.30 -4.45
N PHE A 182 -2.62 4.66 -5.61
CA PHE A 182 -1.73 3.54 -5.88
C PHE A 182 -0.55 4.01 -6.69
N GLY A 183 0.67 3.73 -6.24
CA GLY A 183 1.89 3.82 -7.03
C GLY A 183 2.18 2.47 -7.69
N ILE A 184 2.03 2.39 -9.00
CA ILE A 184 2.13 1.14 -9.76
C ILE A 184 3.37 1.19 -10.66
N ASP A 185 4.22 0.18 -10.58
CA ASP A 185 5.32 -0.01 -11.52
C ASP A 185 4.75 -0.33 -12.92
N PRO A 186 5.00 0.51 -13.93
CA PRO A 186 4.43 0.32 -15.26
C PRO A 186 4.98 -0.90 -16.02
N GLY A 187 6.12 -1.43 -15.61
CA GLY A 187 6.76 -2.60 -16.24
C GLY A 187 6.23 -3.93 -15.69
N THR A 188 6.06 -4.02 -14.39
CA THR A 188 5.67 -5.25 -13.67
C THR A 188 4.21 -5.25 -13.23
N TYR A 189 3.55 -4.10 -13.19
CA TYR A 189 2.23 -3.86 -12.59
C TYR A 189 2.16 -4.18 -11.10
N GLN A 190 3.32 -4.24 -10.41
CA GLN A 190 3.35 -4.36 -8.96
C GLN A 190 2.90 -3.04 -8.32
N VAL A 191 2.06 -3.14 -7.31
CA VAL A 191 1.71 -2.00 -6.45
C VAL A 191 2.88 -1.79 -5.49
N ARG A 192 3.60 -0.69 -5.63
CA ARG A 192 4.77 -0.35 -4.80
C ARG A 192 4.45 0.61 -3.67
N GLN A 193 3.36 1.35 -3.82
CA GLN A 193 2.90 2.34 -2.85
C GLN A 193 1.38 2.31 -2.77
N VAL A 194 0.85 2.48 -1.57
CA VAL A 194 -0.57 2.73 -1.32
C VAL A 194 -0.68 3.82 -0.28
N ASP A 195 -1.34 4.91 -0.64
CA ASP A 195 -1.66 6.00 0.28
C ASP A 195 -3.17 6.04 0.46
N LEU A 196 -3.62 5.99 1.72
CA LEU A 196 -5.02 6.16 2.09
C LEU A 196 -5.16 7.46 2.88
N THR A 197 -6.09 8.32 2.49
CA THR A 197 -6.33 9.59 3.20
C THR A 197 -7.82 9.83 3.35
N GLY A 198 -8.25 10.16 4.54
CA GLY A 198 -9.66 10.45 4.79
C GLY A 198 -10.04 10.38 6.26
N PRO A 199 -11.33 10.55 6.55
CA PRO A 199 -11.90 10.40 7.89
C PRO A 199 -12.02 8.91 8.26
N ILE A 200 -10.86 8.23 8.39
CA ILE A 200 -10.81 6.76 8.48
C ILE A 200 -11.44 6.27 9.79
N PHE A 201 -11.17 6.91 10.93
CA PHE A 201 -11.68 6.47 12.24
C PHE A 201 -12.87 7.28 12.71
N GLU A 202 -12.80 8.60 12.60
CA GLU A 202 -13.88 9.50 13.05
C GLU A 202 -14.23 10.52 11.98
N LYS A 203 -15.52 10.87 11.90
CA LYS A 203 -15.99 11.86 10.96
C LYS A 203 -15.42 13.24 11.30
N GLY A 204 -14.70 13.83 10.35
CA GLY A 204 -14.10 15.16 10.48
C GLY A 204 -12.60 15.13 10.77
N ASP A 205 -12.07 14.03 11.27
CA ASP A 205 -10.64 13.86 11.45
C ASP A 205 -10.02 13.25 10.19
N GLN A 206 -8.84 13.73 9.82
CA GLN A 206 -8.12 13.25 8.65
C GLN A 206 -6.95 12.40 9.10
N SER A 207 -6.97 11.13 8.72
CA SER A 207 -5.84 10.22 8.90
C SER A 207 -5.25 9.87 7.55
N THR A 208 -3.93 9.69 7.51
CA THR A 208 -3.23 9.22 6.32
C THR A 208 -2.41 7.98 6.67
N PHE A 209 -2.49 6.96 5.84
CA PHE A 209 -1.66 5.76 5.90
C PHE A 209 -0.83 5.67 4.64
N HIS A 210 0.49 5.48 4.81
CA HIS A 210 1.45 5.30 3.72
C HIS A 210 2.00 3.89 3.79
N LEU A 211 1.76 3.09 2.77
CA LEU A 211 2.26 1.74 2.64
C LEU A 211 3.26 1.67 1.49
N ILE A 212 4.43 1.13 1.78
CA ILE A 212 5.43 0.75 0.80
C ILE A 212 5.45 -0.77 0.71
N LEU A 213 5.33 -1.30 -0.50
CA LEU A 213 5.34 -2.73 -0.78
C LEU A 213 6.53 -3.06 -1.67
N ASP A 214 7.42 -3.89 -1.18
CA ASP A 214 8.63 -4.28 -1.91
C ASP A 214 8.96 -5.77 -1.71
N LYS A 215 10.14 -6.21 -2.16
CA LYS A 215 10.64 -7.59 -2.03
C LYS A 215 9.62 -8.65 -2.45
N TYR A 216 8.90 -8.38 -3.54
CA TYR A 216 7.91 -9.28 -4.09
C TYR A 216 8.50 -10.64 -4.48
N GLY A 217 7.88 -11.72 -4.01
CA GLY A 217 8.27 -13.09 -4.36
C GLY A 217 9.53 -13.60 -3.66
N GLU A 218 10.05 -12.89 -2.65
CA GLU A 218 11.13 -13.41 -1.83
C GLU A 218 10.69 -14.65 -1.06
N ASN A 219 11.61 -15.59 -0.88
CA ASN A 219 11.33 -16.83 -0.17
C ASN A 219 11.37 -16.59 1.35
N VAL A 220 10.21 -16.31 1.93
CA VAL A 220 10.03 -16.12 3.37
C VAL A 220 9.31 -17.33 3.94
N SER A 221 9.84 -17.94 4.98
CA SER A 221 9.20 -19.04 5.71
C SER A 221 8.68 -18.54 7.06
N ILE A 222 7.37 -18.62 7.25
CA ILE A 222 6.70 -18.18 8.48
C ILE A 222 6.12 -19.41 9.17
N THR A 223 6.52 -19.64 10.41
CA THR A 223 6.08 -20.75 11.24
C THR A 223 5.53 -20.23 12.56
N PRO A 224 4.60 -20.96 13.20
CA PRO A 224 4.13 -20.61 14.53
C PRO A 224 5.31 -20.44 15.50
N PRO A 225 5.33 -19.36 16.30
CA PRO A 225 6.41 -19.15 17.26
C PRO A 225 6.25 -20.13 18.44
N PRO A 226 7.33 -20.40 19.18
CA PRO A 226 7.23 -21.10 20.47
C PRO A 226 6.41 -20.25 21.45
N THR A 227 5.44 -20.86 22.09
CA THR A 227 4.52 -20.25 23.09
C THR A 227 4.89 -20.66 24.51
#